data_0f80dd7e646f3ac0e654cb50cba7e643
#
_entry.id   0f80dd7e646f3ac0e654cb50cba7e643
#
_cell.length_a   1.000
_cell.length_b   1.000
_cell.length_c   1.000
_cell.angle_alpha   90.00
_cell.angle_beta   90.00
_cell.angle_gamma   90.00
#
_symmetry.space_group_name_H-M   'P 1'
#
loop_
_entity.id
_entity.type
_entity.pdbx_description
1 polymer ?
#
loop_
_entity_poly.entity_id
_entity_poly.type
_entity_poly.pdbx_seq_one_letter_code
_entity_poly.pdbx_strand_id
1 'polypeptide(L)'
;MNEQINGEGEYRMKINQQEFNVNGTTYIIRSAIHKDAQILSDIRLQIDEETQNLDREKGEAFIDVHGFEQLIKTDTENKRNLFLVAVVQDRIVGFSRCEGNQLKRFAHKVEFGVCVLKDYWGYGIGKNLLKECIAWADSNEIKKITLNVLETNEKAINLYNNFGFKTEGILENDKILSDGQYYNTVVMGRFYA
;
A
#
# COMPACT_ATOMS: atom_id res chain seq x y z
N MET A 1 -37.53 -5.06 -19.93
CA MET A 1 -36.58 -4.74 -21.02
C MET A 1 -35.22 -5.14 -20.54
N ASN A 2 -34.68 -6.16 -21.14
CA ASN A 2 -33.53 -6.93 -20.65
C ASN A 2 -32.23 -6.16 -20.83
N GLU A 3 -31.51 -5.88 -19.77
CA GLU A 3 -30.09 -5.59 -19.85
C GLU A 3 -29.32 -6.90 -19.79
N GLN A 4 -28.67 -7.21 -20.89
CA GLN A 4 -27.81 -8.36 -21.07
C GLN A 4 -26.61 -8.25 -20.16
N ILE A 5 -26.43 -9.22 -19.30
CA ILE A 5 -25.18 -9.49 -18.58
C ILE A 5 -24.23 -10.09 -19.61
N ASN A 6 -23.26 -9.33 -20.08
CA ASN A 6 -22.14 -9.83 -20.84
C ASN A 6 -21.18 -10.50 -19.86
N GLY A 7 -21.19 -11.84 -19.89
CA GLY A 7 -20.28 -12.66 -19.12
C GLY A 7 -18.89 -12.71 -19.78
N GLU A 8 -17.99 -11.92 -19.26
CA GLU A 8 -16.55 -12.19 -19.23
C GLU A 8 -16.08 -11.69 -17.86
N GLY A 9 -15.42 -12.56 -17.08
CA GLY A 9 -14.97 -12.21 -15.74
C GLY A 9 -14.04 -11.01 -15.78
N GLU A 10 -14.59 -9.81 -15.57
CA GLU A 10 -13.81 -8.60 -15.35
C GLU A 10 -13.00 -8.79 -14.07
N TYR A 11 -11.72 -9.11 -14.22
CA TYR A 11 -10.77 -9.02 -13.12
C TYR A 11 -10.83 -7.60 -12.58
N ARG A 12 -11.36 -7.45 -11.37
CA ARG A 12 -11.51 -6.12 -10.75
C ARG A 12 -10.15 -5.64 -10.28
N MET A 13 -9.46 -4.88 -11.11
CA MET A 13 -8.27 -4.10 -10.76
C MET A 13 -8.59 -2.93 -9.81
N LYS A 14 -9.85 -2.70 -9.51
CA LYS A 14 -10.36 -1.65 -8.64
C LYS A 14 -11.24 -2.26 -7.56
N ILE A 15 -11.10 -1.72 -6.34
CA ILE A 15 -12.06 -2.02 -5.27
C ILE A 15 -13.23 -1.01 -5.31
N ASN A 16 -14.39 -1.44 -4.84
CA ASN A 16 -15.46 -0.51 -4.52
C ASN A 16 -15.03 0.34 -3.32
N GLN A 17 -15.47 1.59 -3.31
CA GLN A 17 -15.26 2.48 -2.17
C GLN A 17 -15.80 1.85 -0.88
N GLN A 18 -14.98 1.87 0.18
CA GLN A 18 -15.33 1.41 1.51
C GLN A 18 -15.27 2.57 2.50
N GLU A 19 -16.26 2.69 3.37
CA GLU A 19 -16.31 3.69 4.43
C GLU A 19 -15.94 3.06 5.78
N PHE A 20 -15.17 3.80 6.57
CA PHE A 20 -14.73 3.42 7.91
C PHE A 20 -14.97 4.55 8.88
N ASN A 21 -15.35 4.20 10.12
CA ASN A 21 -15.39 5.13 11.23
C ASN A 21 -14.54 4.55 12.36
N VAL A 22 -13.46 5.23 12.72
CA VAL A 22 -12.55 4.81 13.78
C VAL A 22 -12.23 6.00 14.67
N ASN A 23 -12.46 5.87 15.97
CA ASN A 23 -12.21 6.92 16.97
C ASN A 23 -12.86 8.26 16.61
N GLY A 24 -14.10 8.24 16.03
CA GLY A 24 -14.83 9.43 15.63
C GLY A 24 -14.39 10.06 14.31
N THR A 25 -13.38 9.50 13.64
CA THR A 25 -12.97 9.94 12.31
C THR A 25 -13.55 9.03 11.25
N THR A 26 -14.34 9.62 10.34
CA THR A 26 -14.87 8.92 9.15
C THR A 26 -13.95 9.16 7.97
N TYR A 27 -13.63 8.09 7.25
CA TYR A 27 -12.83 8.13 6.03
C TYR A 27 -13.23 7.05 5.06
N ILE A 28 -12.89 7.24 3.81
CA ILE A 28 -13.12 6.24 2.76
C ILE A 28 -11.78 5.71 2.24
N ILE A 29 -11.79 4.44 1.82
CA ILE A 29 -10.72 3.82 1.06
C ILE A 29 -11.29 3.48 -0.32
N ARG A 30 -10.57 3.87 -1.36
CA ARG A 30 -10.91 3.60 -2.76
C ARG A 30 -9.67 3.42 -3.61
N SER A 31 -9.84 2.87 -4.79
CA SER A 31 -8.76 2.86 -5.78
C SER A 31 -8.36 4.28 -6.16
N ALA A 32 -7.05 4.48 -6.38
CA ALA A 32 -6.51 5.73 -6.89
C ALA A 32 -7.03 6.01 -8.31
N ILE A 33 -7.24 7.28 -8.61
CA ILE A 33 -7.65 7.76 -9.93
C ILE A 33 -6.68 8.83 -10.43
N HIS A 34 -6.64 9.08 -11.73
CA HIS A 34 -5.73 10.04 -12.36
C HIS A 34 -5.71 11.41 -11.68
N LYS A 35 -6.86 11.90 -11.20
CA LYS A 35 -6.97 13.19 -10.50
C LYS A 35 -6.26 13.25 -9.15
N ASP A 36 -5.89 12.12 -8.58
CA ASP A 36 -5.20 12.06 -7.29
C ASP A 36 -3.70 12.35 -7.43
N ALA A 37 -3.15 12.34 -8.64
CA ALA A 37 -1.72 12.39 -8.91
C ALA A 37 -1.00 13.60 -8.28
N GLN A 38 -1.61 14.80 -8.36
CA GLN A 38 -1.04 16.00 -7.76
C GLN A 38 -0.93 15.86 -6.23
N ILE A 39 -2.04 15.45 -5.60
CA ILE A 39 -2.08 15.31 -4.14
C ILE A 39 -1.15 14.20 -3.67
N LEU A 40 -1.06 13.09 -4.42
CA LEU A 40 -0.14 11.99 -4.10
C LEU A 40 1.32 12.42 -4.18
N SER A 41 1.71 13.23 -5.15
CA SER A 41 3.05 13.81 -5.25
C SER A 41 3.38 14.66 -4.01
N ASP A 42 2.44 15.52 -3.58
CA ASP A 42 2.63 16.42 -2.46
C ASP A 42 2.69 15.67 -1.12
N ILE A 43 1.72 14.76 -0.85
CA ILE A 43 1.68 14.04 0.43
C ILE A 43 2.83 13.04 0.58
N ARG A 44 3.36 12.49 -0.52
CA ARG A 44 4.52 11.60 -0.46
C ARG A 44 5.74 12.33 0.09
N LEU A 45 6.01 13.55 -0.38
CA LEU A 45 7.09 14.39 0.14
C LEU A 45 6.89 14.72 1.63
N GLN A 46 5.65 15.04 2.02
CA GLN A 46 5.33 15.31 3.41
C GLN A 46 5.55 14.08 4.30
N ILE A 47 5.07 12.91 3.87
CA ILE A 47 5.22 11.66 4.63
C ILE A 47 6.69 11.27 4.77
N ASP A 48 7.50 11.41 3.70
CA ASP A 48 8.93 11.11 3.72
C ASP A 48 9.69 12.01 4.74
N GLU A 49 9.20 13.24 5.01
CA GLU A 49 9.73 14.14 6.05
C GLU A 49 9.27 13.77 7.48
N GLU A 50 8.07 13.18 7.62
CA GLU A 50 7.45 12.91 8.92
C GLU A 50 7.95 11.64 9.61
N THR A 51 8.62 10.73 8.89
CA THR A 51 9.02 9.41 9.42
C THR A 51 10.28 8.85 8.76
N GLN A 52 11.07 8.13 9.54
CA GLN A 52 12.21 7.33 9.06
C GLN A 52 11.84 5.85 8.81
N ASN A 53 10.56 5.49 8.90
CA ASN A 53 10.11 4.11 8.68
C ASN A 53 10.04 3.71 7.20
N LEU A 54 10.29 4.66 6.29
CA LEU A 54 10.29 4.44 4.84
C LEU A 54 11.73 4.27 4.31
N ASP A 55 11.84 3.87 3.05
CA ASP A 55 13.13 3.58 2.43
C ASP A 55 13.85 4.82 1.88
N ARG A 56 13.29 6.00 2.03
CA ARG A 56 13.78 7.24 1.44
C ARG A 56 13.69 8.41 2.40
N GLU A 57 14.59 9.33 2.20
CA GLU A 57 14.51 10.67 2.77
C GLU A 57 13.65 11.59 1.89
N LYS A 58 13.26 12.73 2.43
CA LYS A 58 12.46 13.74 1.71
C LYS A 58 13.13 14.12 0.39
N GLY A 59 12.40 13.95 -0.70
CA GLY A 59 12.82 14.30 -2.06
C GLY A 59 13.61 13.24 -2.79
N GLU A 60 14.01 12.16 -2.13
CA GLU A 60 14.65 11.03 -2.81
C GLU A 60 13.65 10.26 -3.67
N ALA A 61 14.11 9.79 -4.83
CA ALA A 61 13.27 9.11 -5.81
C ALA A 61 11.93 9.84 -6.02
N PHE A 62 12.01 11.16 -6.17
CA PHE A 62 10.81 12.01 -6.32
C PHE A 62 9.96 11.55 -7.49
N ILE A 63 8.66 11.45 -7.26
CA ILE A 63 7.66 11.16 -8.29
C ILE A 63 6.80 12.41 -8.42
N ASP A 64 6.92 13.08 -9.56
CA ASP A 64 6.10 14.23 -9.91
C ASP A 64 4.66 13.82 -10.29
N VAL A 65 3.85 14.80 -10.62
CA VAL A 65 2.46 14.57 -11.02
C VAL A 65 2.37 13.62 -12.20
N HIS A 66 3.19 13.83 -13.23
CA HIS A 66 3.17 12.98 -14.42
C HIS A 66 3.60 11.53 -14.07
N GLY A 67 4.59 11.36 -13.21
CA GLY A 67 5.01 10.06 -12.71
C GLY A 67 3.89 9.33 -11.97
N PHE A 68 3.13 10.02 -11.11
CA PHE A 68 1.96 9.44 -10.45
C PHE A 68 0.81 9.13 -11.41
N GLU A 69 0.57 9.95 -12.43
CA GLU A 69 -0.42 9.65 -13.48
C GLU A 69 -0.08 8.33 -14.20
N GLN A 70 1.19 8.16 -14.58
CA GLN A 70 1.66 6.93 -15.24
C GLN A 70 1.59 5.73 -14.29
N LEU A 71 1.93 5.91 -13.02
CA LEU A 71 1.86 4.86 -12.01
C LEU A 71 0.42 4.38 -11.80
N ILE A 72 -0.52 5.31 -11.62
CA ILE A 72 -1.95 5.01 -11.47
C ILE A 72 -2.48 4.30 -12.71
N LYS A 73 -2.10 4.78 -13.91
CA LYS A 73 -2.49 4.13 -15.16
C LYS A 73 -1.97 2.70 -15.23
N THR A 74 -0.67 2.50 -15.00
CA THR A 74 -0.03 1.17 -15.01
C THR A 74 -0.68 0.23 -14.03
N ASP A 75 -0.95 0.68 -12.80
CA ASP A 75 -1.58 -0.14 -11.77
C ASP A 75 -3.05 -0.45 -12.09
N THR A 76 -3.75 0.46 -12.77
CA THR A 76 -5.12 0.21 -13.22
C THR A 76 -5.19 -0.80 -14.37
N GLU A 77 -4.19 -0.85 -15.23
CA GLU A 77 -4.13 -1.75 -16.38
C GLU A 77 -3.53 -3.14 -16.05
N ASN A 78 -2.83 -3.26 -14.91
CA ASN A 78 -2.18 -4.50 -14.50
C ASN A 78 -3.01 -5.28 -13.47
N LYS A 79 -3.45 -6.48 -13.82
CA LYS A 79 -4.27 -7.36 -12.96
C LYS A 79 -3.64 -7.74 -11.62
N ARG A 80 -2.33 -7.56 -11.48
CA ARG A 80 -1.57 -7.89 -10.28
C ARG A 80 -1.13 -6.68 -9.48
N ASN A 81 -1.65 -5.50 -9.84
CA ASN A 81 -1.37 -4.26 -9.13
C ASN A 81 -2.65 -3.69 -8.52
N LEU A 82 -2.51 -3.08 -7.37
CA LEU A 82 -3.57 -2.33 -6.72
C LEU A 82 -2.99 -1.05 -6.11
N PHE A 83 -3.61 0.09 -6.39
CA PHE A 83 -3.26 1.34 -5.77
C PHE A 83 -4.48 1.93 -5.07
N LEU A 84 -4.39 2.08 -3.73
CA LEU A 84 -5.48 2.59 -2.89
C LEU A 84 -5.09 3.92 -2.26
N VAL A 85 -6.11 4.77 -2.06
CA VAL A 85 -6.02 6.01 -1.29
C VAL A 85 -7.02 6.00 -0.14
N ALA A 86 -6.63 6.58 1.00
CA ALA A 86 -7.50 6.87 2.12
C ALA A 86 -7.82 8.37 2.14
N VAL A 87 -9.12 8.71 2.21
CA VAL A 87 -9.61 10.08 2.06
C VAL A 87 -10.44 10.47 3.29
N VAL A 88 -10.07 11.55 3.96
CA VAL A 88 -10.78 12.19 5.07
C VAL A 88 -11.23 13.57 4.62
N GLN A 89 -12.53 13.88 4.65
CA GLN A 89 -13.06 15.20 4.29
C GLN A 89 -12.48 15.72 2.96
N ASP A 90 -12.53 14.87 1.90
CA ASP A 90 -12.01 15.15 0.56
C ASP A 90 -10.47 15.31 0.44
N ARG A 91 -9.73 15.14 1.54
CA ARG A 91 -8.27 15.14 1.55
C ARG A 91 -7.72 13.72 1.55
N ILE A 92 -6.80 13.41 0.63
CA ILE A 92 -6.02 12.16 0.70
C ILE A 92 -5.04 12.29 1.85
N VAL A 93 -5.06 11.31 2.76
CA VAL A 93 -4.25 11.32 3.99
C VAL A 93 -3.31 10.12 4.09
N GLY A 94 -3.43 9.20 3.16
CA GLY A 94 -2.57 8.02 3.07
C GLY A 94 -2.89 7.22 1.82
N PHE A 95 -1.99 6.32 1.50
CA PHE A 95 -2.12 5.44 0.35
C PHE A 95 -1.40 4.11 0.58
N SER A 96 -1.79 3.10 -0.18
CA SER A 96 -1.08 1.82 -0.25
C SER A 96 -1.02 1.32 -1.66
N ARG A 97 -0.01 0.50 -1.94
CA ARG A 97 0.19 -0.12 -3.23
C ARG A 97 0.55 -1.59 -3.06
N CYS A 98 -0.05 -2.43 -3.90
CA CYS A 98 0.42 -3.79 -4.14
C CYS A 98 0.98 -3.84 -5.55
N GLU A 99 2.23 -4.24 -5.68
CA GLU A 99 2.91 -4.35 -6.96
C GLU A 99 3.28 -5.79 -7.28
N GLY A 100 2.77 -6.28 -8.40
CA GLY A 100 3.06 -7.62 -8.91
C GLY A 100 4.27 -7.65 -9.84
N ASN A 101 4.88 -8.82 -9.94
CA ASN A 101 6.02 -9.04 -10.84
C ASN A 101 5.53 -9.60 -12.19
N GLN A 102 6.17 -9.19 -13.29
CA GLN A 102 5.83 -9.64 -14.65
C GLN A 102 6.35 -11.05 -14.96
N LEU A 103 7.33 -11.55 -14.22
CA LEU A 103 7.91 -12.87 -14.43
C LEU A 103 6.94 -13.96 -13.96
N LYS A 104 6.72 -14.98 -14.79
CA LYS A 104 5.76 -16.07 -14.53
C LYS A 104 5.98 -16.79 -13.19
N ARG A 105 7.24 -16.99 -12.77
CA ARG A 105 7.58 -17.67 -11.51
C ARG A 105 7.21 -16.84 -10.28
N PHE A 106 7.01 -15.52 -10.42
CA PHE A 106 6.61 -14.59 -9.37
C PHE A 106 5.17 -14.09 -9.51
N ALA A 107 4.43 -14.59 -10.51
CA ALA A 107 3.09 -14.11 -10.82
C ALA A 107 2.06 -14.29 -9.68
N HIS A 108 2.35 -15.18 -8.73
CA HIS A 108 1.51 -15.48 -7.58
C HIS A 108 1.72 -14.53 -6.40
N LYS A 109 2.65 -13.58 -6.48
CA LYS A 109 2.99 -12.70 -5.37
C LYS A 109 2.97 -11.23 -5.76
N VAL A 110 2.69 -10.39 -4.75
CA VAL A 110 2.81 -8.93 -4.82
C VAL A 110 3.62 -8.43 -3.63
N GLU A 111 4.25 -7.27 -3.79
CA GLU A 111 4.87 -6.51 -2.72
C GLU A 111 3.91 -5.40 -2.27
N PHE A 112 3.74 -5.27 -0.96
CA PHE A 112 2.86 -4.28 -0.33
C PHE A 112 3.67 -3.16 0.30
N GLY A 113 3.25 -1.91 0.04
CA GLY A 113 3.73 -0.72 0.71
C GLY A 113 2.56 0.15 1.17
N VAL A 114 2.73 0.87 2.28
CA VAL A 114 1.73 1.78 2.84
C VAL A 114 2.37 3.02 3.43
N CYS A 115 1.75 4.16 3.18
CA CYS A 115 2.15 5.47 3.69
C CYS A 115 0.92 6.19 4.26
N VAL A 116 1.04 6.81 5.44
CA VAL A 116 -0.03 7.58 6.09
C VAL A 116 0.59 8.81 6.74
N LEU A 117 0.00 9.98 6.51
CA LEU A 117 0.37 11.23 7.19
C LEU A 117 0.34 11.05 8.70
N LYS A 118 1.32 11.59 9.41
CA LYS A 118 1.55 11.40 10.85
C LYS A 118 0.35 11.85 11.70
N ASP A 119 -0.31 12.93 11.31
CA ASP A 119 -1.50 13.46 11.99
C ASP A 119 -2.68 12.49 11.97
N TYR A 120 -2.65 11.51 11.07
CA TYR A 120 -3.70 10.49 10.91
C TYR A 120 -3.28 9.11 11.44
N TRP A 121 -2.19 9.01 12.18
CA TRP A 121 -1.82 7.78 12.85
C TRP A 121 -2.76 7.48 14.03
N GLY A 122 -3.01 6.21 14.31
CA GLY A 122 -3.93 5.79 15.38
C GLY A 122 -5.41 5.70 14.98
N TYR A 123 -5.78 6.19 13.80
CA TYR A 123 -7.16 6.10 13.28
C TYR A 123 -7.42 4.83 12.43
N GLY A 124 -6.53 3.87 12.47
CA GLY A 124 -6.70 2.59 11.77
C GLY A 124 -6.55 2.64 10.25
N ILE A 125 -6.12 3.77 9.66
CA ILE A 125 -6.03 3.96 8.21
C ILE A 125 -5.07 2.94 7.60
N GLY A 126 -3.84 2.82 8.09
CA GLY A 126 -2.87 1.84 7.59
C GLY A 126 -3.36 0.39 7.74
N LYS A 127 -4.05 0.08 8.87
CA LYS A 127 -4.68 -1.22 9.11
C LYS A 127 -5.75 -1.53 8.06
N ASN A 128 -6.64 -0.58 7.77
CA ASN A 128 -7.74 -0.81 6.85
C ASN A 128 -7.25 -0.80 5.38
N LEU A 129 -6.24 0.00 5.02
CA LEU A 129 -5.56 -0.11 3.72
C LEU A 129 -4.98 -1.52 3.52
N LEU A 130 -4.28 -2.06 4.52
CA LEU A 130 -3.76 -3.44 4.48
C LEU A 130 -4.88 -4.46 4.33
N LYS A 131 -5.98 -4.31 5.10
CA LYS A 131 -7.15 -5.20 5.04
C LYS A 131 -7.75 -5.25 3.64
N GLU A 132 -7.94 -4.10 2.99
CA GLU A 132 -8.47 -4.02 1.63
C GLU A 132 -7.50 -4.63 0.60
N CYS A 133 -6.19 -4.42 0.77
CA CYS A 133 -5.18 -5.07 -0.09
C CYS A 133 -5.19 -6.60 0.06
N ILE A 134 -5.34 -7.11 1.29
CA ILE A 134 -5.44 -8.56 1.55
C ILE A 134 -6.73 -9.13 0.90
N ALA A 135 -7.88 -8.48 1.11
CA ALA A 135 -9.14 -8.92 0.52
C ALA A 135 -9.09 -8.94 -1.01
N TRP A 136 -8.48 -7.91 -1.61
CA TRP A 136 -8.24 -7.87 -3.04
C TRP A 136 -7.33 -9.01 -3.50
N ALA A 137 -6.20 -9.25 -2.84
CA ALA A 137 -5.25 -10.29 -3.20
C ALA A 137 -5.90 -11.68 -3.14
N ASP A 138 -6.61 -11.98 -2.04
CA ASP A 138 -7.30 -13.25 -1.84
C ASP A 138 -8.40 -13.49 -2.92
N SER A 139 -9.01 -12.40 -3.44
CA SER A 139 -10.05 -12.47 -4.50
C SER A 139 -9.49 -12.51 -5.92
N ASN A 140 -8.20 -12.25 -6.14
CA ASN A 140 -7.56 -12.15 -7.45
C ASN A 140 -6.42 -13.17 -7.66
N GLU A 141 -6.50 -14.33 -6.99
CA GLU A 141 -5.54 -15.43 -7.12
C GLU A 141 -4.09 -15.06 -6.73
N ILE A 142 -3.89 -13.95 -6.01
CA ILE A 142 -2.60 -13.58 -5.46
C ILE A 142 -2.38 -14.39 -4.18
N LYS A 143 -1.48 -15.35 -4.25
CA LYS A 143 -1.23 -16.30 -3.16
C LYS A 143 -0.29 -15.77 -2.10
N LYS A 144 0.53 -14.78 -2.44
CA LYS A 144 1.53 -14.26 -1.51
C LYS A 144 1.59 -12.75 -1.54
N ILE A 145 1.56 -12.14 -0.35
CA ILE A 145 1.88 -10.72 -0.15
C ILE A 145 3.18 -10.65 0.65
N THR A 146 4.16 -9.90 0.16
CA THR A 146 5.42 -9.63 0.86
C THR A 146 5.52 -8.16 1.20
N LEU A 147 6.29 -7.83 2.22
CA LEU A 147 6.65 -6.46 2.59
C LEU A 147 8.00 -6.42 3.30
N ASN A 148 8.60 -5.25 3.28
CA ASN A 148 9.79 -4.93 4.05
C ASN A 148 9.41 -3.92 5.13
N VAL A 149 9.94 -4.09 6.34
CA VAL A 149 9.67 -3.19 7.46
C VAL A 149 10.93 -2.97 8.28
N LEU A 150 11.18 -1.73 8.68
CA LEU A 150 12.28 -1.39 9.56
C LEU A 150 12.11 -2.10 10.90
N GLU A 151 13.17 -2.72 11.42
CA GLU A 151 13.11 -3.52 12.67
C GLU A 151 12.58 -2.72 13.88
N THR A 152 12.82 -1.42 13.92
CA THR A 152 12.35 -0.53 14.99
C THR A 152 10.87 -0.17 14.88
N ASN A 153 10.21 -0.47 13.76
CA ASN A 153 8.79 -0.23 13.57
C ASN A 153 7.93 -1.35 14.15
N GLU A 154 8.05 -1.57 15.46
CA GLU A 154 7.35 -2.65 16.18
C GLU A 154 5.82 -2.59 16.00
N LYS A 155 5.25 -1.38 15.89
CA LYS A 155 3.80 -1.22 15.67
C LYS A 155 3.36 -1.82 14.34
N ALA A 156 4.12 -1.60 13.29
CA ALA A 156 3.83 -2.16 11.98
C ALA A 156 4.08 -3.68 11.96
N ILE A 157 5.18 -4.16 12.55
CA ILE A 157 5.49 -5.59 12.66
C ILE A 157 4.35 -6.33 13.39
N ASN A 158 3.90 -5.80 14.54
CA ASN A 158 2.79 -6.37 15.29
C ASN A 158 1.47 -6.36 14.50
N LEU A 159 1.21 -5.28 13.76
CA LEU A 159 0.06 -5.21 12.86
C LEU A 159 0.13 -6.32 11.80
N TYR A 160 1.24 -6.47 11.11
CA TYR A 160 1.41 -7.48 10.07
C TYR A 160 1.28 -8.91 10.63
N ASN A 161 1.86 -9.19 11.80
CA ASN A 161 1.69 -10.47 12.49
C ASN A 161 0.21 -10.79 12.75
N ASN A 162 -0.59 -9.81 13.19
CA ASN A 162 -2.02 -9.96 13.42
C ASN A 162 -2.83 -10.24 12.15
N PHE A 163 -2.30 -9.90 10.98
CA PHE A 163 -2.88 -10.21 9.67
C PHE A 163 -2.29 -11.46 9.01
N GLY A 164 -1.54 -12.26 9.78
CA GLY A 164 -1.02 -13.55 9.32
C GLY A 164 0.29 -13.47 8.53
N PHE A 165 0.96 -12.32 8.52
CA PHE A 165 2.33 -12.24 8.00
C PHE A 165 3.29 -12.90 9.00
N LYS A 166 4.35 -13.49 8.46
CA LYS A 166 5.44 -14.10 9.22
C LYS A 166 6.76 -13.52 8.75
N THR A 167 7.72 -13.41 9.65
CA THR A 167 9.09 -13.07 9.28
C THR A 167 9.67 -14.19 8.41
N GLU A 168 10.14 -13.84 7.22
CA GLU A 168 10.77 -14.74 6.26
C GLU A 168 12.29 -14.58 6.22
N GLY A 169 12.79 -13.45 6.72
CA GLY A 169 14.22 -13.16 6.80
C GLY A 169 14.50 -11.80 7.44
N ILE A 170 15.77 -11.55 7.71
CA ILE A 170 16.29 -10.27 8.19
C ILE A 170 17.44 -9.89 7.28
N LEU A 171 17.42 -8.68 6.75
CA LEU A 171 18.53 -8.07 6.05
C LEU A 171 19.31 -7.27 7.08
N GLU A 172 20.51 -7.76 7.43
CA GLU A 172 21.33 -7.13 8.47
C GLU A 172 22.00 -5.86 7.94
N ASN A 173 22.00 -4.79 8.75
CA ASN A 173 22.64 -3.51 8.44
C ASN A 173 22.18 -2.92 7.08
N ASP A 174 20.91 -3.08 6.77
CA ASP A 174 20.32 -2.79 5.45
C ASP A 174 20.12 -1.29 5.20
N LYS A 175 19.93 -0.50 6.27
CA LYS A 175 19.65 0.94 6.19
C LYS A 175 20.51 1.74 7.15
N ILE A 176 20.88 2.94 6.74
CA ILE A 176 21.45 3.98 7.61
C ILE A 176 20.35 5.01 7.86
N LEU A 177 20.05 5.31 9.13
CA LEU A 177 19.10 6.37 9.48
C LEU A 177 19.81 7.69 9.79
N SER A 178 19.05 8.75 10.07
CA SER A 178 19.58 10.10 10.29
C SER A 178 20.51 10.23 11.48
N ASP A 179 20.52 9.28 12.40
CA ASP A 179 21.46 9.18 13.51
C ASP A 179 22.81 8.56 13.13
N GLY A 180 22.98 8.14 11.87
CA GLY A 180 24.16 7.51 11.33
C GLY A 180 24.36 6.05 11.76
N GLN A 181 23.34 5.44 12.37
CA GLN A 181 23.39 4.02 12.77
C GLN A 181 22.82 3.11 11.68
N TYR A 182 23.29 1.86 11.67
CA TYR A 182 22.78 0.83 10.78
C TYR A 182 21.61 0.10 11.43
N TYR A 183 20.58 -0.17 10.64
CA TYR A 183 19.36 -0.85 11.06
C TYR A 183 19.03 -1.98 10.13
N ASN A 184 18.39 -3.01 10.70
CA ASN A 184 17.97 -4.17 9.94
C ASN A 184 16.59 -3.94 9.30
N THR A 185 16.38 -4.58 8.14
CA THR A 185 15.06 -4.71 7.52
C THR A 185 14.51 -6.11 7.78
N VAL A 186 13.31 -6.18 8.34
CA VAL A 186 12.56 -7.43 8.51
C VAL A 186 11.74 -7.68 7.26
N VAL A 187 12.04 -8.78 6.56
CA VAL A 187 11.25 -9.25 5.41
C VAL A 187 10.11 -10.10 5.91
N MET A 188 8.88 -9.72 5.60
CA MET A 188 7.69 -10.45 6.04
C MET A 188 6.84 -10.90 4.84
N GLY A 189 6.18 -12.05 5.00
CA GLY A 189 5.31 -12.61 3.99
C GLY A 189 4.05 -13.24 4.58
N ARG A 190 2.93 -13.08 3.87
CA ARG A 190 1.66 -13.77 4.10
C ARG A 190 1.38 -14.65 2.91
N PHE A 191 1.18 -15.94 3.14
CA PHE A 191 0.78 -16.90 2.12
C PHE A 191 -0.64 -17.38 2.36
N TYR A 192 -1.47 -17.33 1.33
CA TYR A 192 -2.85 -17.83 1.32
C TYR A 192 -2.93 -19.08 0.43
N ALA A 193 -3.18 -20.22 1.05
CA ALA A 193 -3.24 -21.54 0.39
C ALA A 193 -4.54 -21.74 -0.39
#